data_a28b986c4f7553c715b7332cf923df9c
#
_entry.id   a28b986c4f7553c715b7332cf923df9c
#
_cell.length_a   1.000
_cell.length_b   1.000
_cell.length_c   1.000
_cell.angle_alpha   90.00
_cell.angle_beta   90.00
_cell.angle_gamma   90.00
#
_symmetry.space_group_name_H-M   'P 1'
#
loop_
_entity.id
_entity.type
_entity.pdbx_description
1 polymer ?
#
loop_
_entity_poly.entity_id
_entity_poly.type
_entity_poly.pdbx_seq_one_letter_code
_entity_poly.pdbx_strand_id
1 'polypeptide(L)'
;MIMIMSKNSMTSRVLGVFAVALGLIVAVVPHYVFPVCQYSGMLVQTMAGTYIPMRCYWTATAEVGLGAVIVVTGLLLFVSRHIETRMALGFVLGALGAVAALVPTYLIGVCANPMHPCRITTQPALVLLGVLTVIFAIIAIATARGAPRE
;
A
#
# COMPACT_ATOMS: atom_id res chain seq x y z
N MET A 1 -21.59 23.69 18.20
CA MET A 1 -20.48 23.97 17.27
C MET A 1 -19.18 23.23 17.67
N ILE A 2 -18.72 23.27 18.91
CA ILE A 2 -17.50 22.58 19.43
C ILE A 2 -17.54 21.04 19.25
N MET A 3 -18.70 20.40 19.39
CA MET A 3 -18.83 18.93 19.26
C MET A 3 -18.59 18.39 17.84
N ILE A 4 -18.91 19.15 16.79
CA ILE A 4 -18.76 18.72 15.40
C ILE A 4 -17.29 18.81 14.98
N MET A 5 -16.57 19.83 15.43
CA MET A 5 -15.13 19.99 15.18
C MET A 5 -14.31 18.85 15.83
N SER A 6 -14.68 18.42 17.03
CA SER A 6 -14.05 17.29 17.72
C SER A 6 -14.21 15.97 16.95
N LYS A 7 -15.41 15.69 16.43
CA LYS A 7 -15.70 14.46 15.70
C LYS A 7 -14.91 14.35 14.39
N ASN A 8 -14.76 15.43 13.63
CA ASN A 8 -14.01 15.44 12.37
C ASN A 8 -12.49 15.28 12.59
N SER A 9 -11.96 15.86 13.66
CA SER A 9 -10.55 15.68 14.04
C SER A 9 -10.27 14.24 14.48
N MET A 10 -11.17 13.60 15.19
CA MET A 10 -11.03 12.21 15.62
C MET A 10 -11.07 11.24 14.43
N THR A 11 -11.99 11.45 13.48
CA THR A 11 -12.09 10.62 12.27
C THR A 11 -10.82 10.68 11.41
N SER A 12 -10.20 11.86 11.23
CA SER A 12 -8.96 11.96 10.45
C SER A 12 -7.78 11.25 11.11
N ARG A 13 -7.69 11.32 12.44
CA ARG A 13 -6.64 10.62 13.18
C ARG A 13 -6.79 9.11 13.05
N VAL A 14 -8.01 8.60 13.19
CA VAL A 14 -8.30 7.18 13.00
C VAL A 14 -7.92 6.72 11.59
N LEU A 15 -8.33 7.46 10.55
CA LEU A 15 -7.98 7.15 9.17
C LEU A 15 -6.46 7.21 8.92
N GLY A 16 -5.75 8.17 9.52
CA GLY A 16 -4.30 8.26 9.45
C GLY A 16 -3.62 7.03 10.05
N VAL A 17 -4.06 6.59 11.23
CA VAL A 17 -3.52 5.38 11.89
C VAL A 17 -3.76 4.13 11.02
N PHE A 18 -4.95 3.98 10.45
CA PHE A 18 -5.24 2.86 9.54
C PHE A 18 -4.37 2.89 8.29
N ALA A 19 -4.15 4.07 7.70
CA ALA A 19 -3.26 4.21 6.55
C ALA A 19 -1.82 3.83 6.89
N VAL A 20 -1.31 4.24 8.05
CA VAL A 20 0.02 3.83 8.54
C VAL A 20 0.09 2.31 8.73
N ALA A 21 -0.92 1.71 9.36
CA ALA A 21 -0.96 0.26 9.55
C ALA A 21 -0.97 -0.50 8.21
N LEU A 22 -1.79 -0.06 7.25
CA LEU A 22 -1.82 -0.65 5.91
C LEU A 22 -0.47 -0.52 5.18
N GLY A 23 0.17 0.65 5.24
CA GLY A 23 1.49 0.86 4.63
C GLY A 23 2.56 -0.04 5.23
N LEU A 24 2.58 -0.23 6.56
CA LEU A 24 3.47 -1.16 7.22
C LEU A 24 3.21 -2.61 6.80
N ILE A 25 1.94 -3.02 6.70
CA ILE A 25 1.56 -4.36 6.26
C ILE A 25 2.01 -4.59 4.81
N VAL A 26 1.78 -3.63 3.90
CA VAL A 26 2.24 -3.70 2.51
C VAL A 26 3.76 -3.89 2.44
N ALA A 27 4.54 -3.18 3.26
CA ALA A 27 5.99 -3.29 3.29
C ALA A 27 6.47 -4.63 3.87
N VAL A 28 5.78 -5.18 4.87
CA VAL A 28 6.23 -6.37 5.62
C VAL A 28 5.79 -7.68 4.97
N VAL A 29 4.59 -7.71 4.36
CA VAL A 29 3.98 -8.92 3.80
C VAL A 29 4.88 -9.67 2.83
N PRO A 30 5.52 -9.04 1.81
CA PRO A 30 6.30 -9.77 0.82
C PRO A 30 7.63 -10.30 1.35
N HIS A 31 8.07 -9.87 2.55
CA HIS A 31 9.32 -10.29 3.15
C HIS A 31 9.16 -11.33 4.24
N TYR A 32 8.17 -11.17 5.12
CA TYR A 32 8.04 -11.95 6.34
C TYR A 32 6.81 -12.84 6.38
N VAL A 33 5.69 -12.43 5.78
CA VAL A 33 4.43 -13.18 5.86
C VAL A 33 4.31 -14.16 4.70
N PHE A 34 4.55 -13.68 3.48
CA PHE A 34 4.56 -14.48 2.26
C PHE A 34 5.86 -14.23 1.50
N PRO A 35 6.99 -14.80 1.96
CA PRO A 35 8.30 -14.52 1.39
C PRO A 35 8.35 -14.87 -0.10
N VAL A 36 8.89 -13.93 -0.88
CA VAL A 36 9.11 -14.15 -2.31
C VAL A 36 10.23 -15.16 -2.56
N CYS A 37 10.22 -15.81 -3.73
CA CYS A 37 11.10 -16.93 -4.08
C CYS A 37 12.60 -16.71 -3.80
N GLN A 38 13.10 -15.47 -3.92
CA GLN A 38 14.51 -15.18 -3.67
C GLN A 38 14.91 -15.33 -2.19
N TYR A 39 14.01 -14.99 -1.27
CA TYR A 39 14.26 -15.20 0.18
C TYR A 39 14.21 -16.68 0.56
N SER A 40 13.63 -17.51 -0.31
CA SER A 40 13.67 -18.98 -0.23
C SER A 40 14.87 -19.61 -0.96
N GLY A 41 15.84 -18.80 -1.41
CA GLY A 41 17.06 -19.27 -2.08
C GLY A 41 16.90 -19.62 -3.56
N MET A 42 15.77 -19.32 -4.19
CA MET A 42 15.55 -19.60 -5.61
C MET A 42 16.04 -18.44 -6.48
N LEU A 43 17.17 -18.65 -7.15
CA LEU A 43 17.74 -17.76 -8.17
C LEU A 43 17.61 -18.42 -9.55
N VAL A 44 17.47 -17.61 -10.60
CA VAL A 44 17.51 -18.10 -11.98
C VAL A 44 18.91 -17.96 -12.52
N GLN A 45 19.49 -19.07 -12.96
CA GLN A 45 20.76 -19.08 -13.66
C GLN A 45 20.55 -18.74 -15.13
N THR A 46 21.22 -17.72 -15.62
CA THR A 46 21.24 -17.36 -17.04
C THR A 46 22.16 -18.31 -17.82
N MET A 47 21.98 -18.36 -19.15
CA MET A 47 22.86 -19.13 -20.03
C MET A 47 24.33 -18.68 -19.95
N ALA A 48 24.60 -17.46 -19.45
CA ALA A 48 25.94 -16.92 -19.20
C ALA A 48 26.50 -17.29 -17.82
N GLY A 49 25.85 -18.16 -17.04
CA GLY A 49 26.29 -18.60 -15.73
C GLY A 49 26.07 -17.60 -14.60
N THR A 50 25.43 -16.46 -14.87
CA THR A 50 25.12 -15.43 -13.87
C THR A 50 23.79 -15.69 -13.19
N TYR A 51 23.72 -15.55 -11.86
CA TYR A 51 22.47 -15.66 -11.12
C TYR A 51 21.74 -14.32 -11.08
N ILE A 52 20.50 -14.29 -11.55
CA ILE A 52 19.67 -13.09 -11.52
C ILE A 52 18.44 -13.30 -10.63
N PRO A 53 18.01 -12.24 -9.90
CA PRO A 53 16.80 -12.31 -9.09
C PRO A 53 15.53 -12.44 -9.96
N MET A 54 14.58 -13.22 -9.49
CA MET A 54 13.28 -13.39 -10.15
C MET A 54 12.46 -12.09 -10.09
N ARG A 55 11.48 -11.95 -10.98
CA ARG A 55 10.58 -10.77 -11.03
C ARG A 55 9.91 -10.47 -9.70
N CYS A 56 9.53 -11.50 -8.94
CA CYS A 56 8.91 -11.36 -7.62
C CYS A 56 9.79 -10.62 -6.59
N TYR A 57 11.12 -10.67 -6.73
CA TYR A 57 12.01 -9.88 -5.89
C TYR A 57 11.84 -8.37 -6.12
N TRP A 58 11.77 -7.96 -7.38
CA TRP A 58 11.56 -6.56 -7.74
C TRP A 58 10.17 -6.07 -7.33
N THR A 59 9.15 -6.93 -7.44
CA THR A 59 7.81 -6.66 -6.90
C THR A 59 7.87 -6.42 -5.39
N ALA A 60 8.54 -7.29 -4.63
CA ALA A 60 8.68 -7.14 -3.19
C ALA A 60 9.42 -5.84 -2.81
N THR A 61 10.50 -5.51 -3.53
CA THR A 61 11.27 -4.28 -3.29
C THR A 61 10.45 -3.03 -3.60
N ALA A 62 9.68 -3.03 -4.69
CA ALA A 62 8.77 -1.93 -5.04
C ALA A 62 7.68 -1.74 -3.99
N GLU A 63 7.10 -2.84 -3.47
CA GLU A 63 6.06 -2.80 -2.43
C GLU A 63 6.58 -2.24 -1.10
N VAL A 64 7.84 -2.50 -0.74
CA VAL A 64 8.47 -1.85 0.43
C VAL A 64 8.53 -0.34 0.25
N GLY A 65 8.97 0.12 -0.93
CA GLY A 65 9.00 1.54 -1.25
C GLY A 65 7.62 2.19 -1.21
N LEU A 66 6.62 1.55 -1.82
CA LEU A 66 5.22 2.01 -1.79
C LEU A 66 4.67 2.02 -0.38
N GLY A 67 4.90 0.96 0.40
CA GLY A 67 4.48 0.88 1.79
C GLY A 67 5.06 2.01 2.64
N ALA A 68 6.34 2.35 2.45
CA ALA A 68 6.98 3.48 3.15
C ALA A 68 6.30 4.81 2.80
N VAL A 69 5.99 5.06 1.52
CA VAL A 69 5.30 6.29 1.09
C VAL A 69 3.85 6.34 1.61
N ILE A 70 3.15 5.18 1.67
CA ILE A 70 1.82 5.08 2.28
C ILE A 70 1.88 5.42 3.78
N VAL A 71 2.90 4.94 4.52
CA VAL A 71 3.12 5.28 5.93
C VAL A 71 3.29 6.78 6.10
N VAL A 72 4.17 7.41 5.32
CA VAL A 72 4.40 8.87 5.38
C VAL A 72 3.10 9.63 5.09
N THR A 73 2.36 9.22 4.05
CA THR A 73 1.07 9.84 3.68
C THR A 73 0.05 9.69 4.82
N GLY A 74 -0.01 8.53 5.47
CA GLY A 74 -0.86 8.27 6.63
C GLY A 74 -0.50 9.14 7.83
N LEU A 75 0.80 9.32 8.12
CA LEU A 75 1.28 10.23 9.18
C LEU A 75 0.91 11.69 8.87
N LEU A 76 1.07 12.14 7.63
CA LEU A 76 0.65 13.47 7.20
C LEU A 76 -0.86 13.65 7.35
N LEU A 77 -1.65 12.64 7.02
CA LEU A 77 -3.11 12.66 7.20
C LEU A 77 -3.50 12.74 8.69
N PHE A 78 -2.77 12.05 9.56
CA PHE A 78 -2.96 12.08 11.02
C PHE A 78 -2.73 13.50 11.60
N VAL A 79 -1.69 14.20 11.15
CA VAL A 79 -1.33 15.55 11.63
C VAL A 79 -2.16 16.64 10.96
N SER A 80 -2.66 16.40 9.75
CA SER A 80 -3.32 17.40 8.89
C SER A 80 -4.66 17.86 9.48
N ARG A 81 -4.82 19.18 9.60
CA ARG A 81 -6.05 19.82 10.11
C ARG A 81 -6.88 20.46 8.98
N HIS A 82 -6.24 20.90 7.89
CA HIS A 82 -6.90 21.57 6.78
C HIS A 82 -7.64 20.57 5.87
N ILE A 83 -8.87 20.89 5.51
CA ILE A 83 -9.75 20.05 4.68
C ILE A 83 -9.13 19.78 3.31
N GLU A 84 -8.58 20.83 2.67
CA GLU A 84 -7.95 20.73 1.35
C GLU A 84 -6.75 19.78 1.35
N THR A 85 -5.89 19.89 2.37
CA THR A 85 -4.74 19.00 2.55
C THR A 85 -5.18 17.56 2.74
N ARG A 86 -6.23 17.32 3.53
CA ARG A 86 -6.79 15.97 3.74
C ARG A 86 -7.36 15.37 2.46
N MET A 87 -8.03 16.19 1.64
CA MET A 87 -8.51 15.75 0.33
C MET A 87 -7.34 15.39 -0.60
N ALA A 88 -6.32 16.25 -0.69
CA ALA A 88 -5.13 15.99 -1.50
C ALA A 88 -4.40 14.71 -1.06
N LEU A 89 -4.17 14.53 0.25
CA LEU A 89 -3.57 13.33 0.81
C LEU A 89 -4.42 12.08 0.56
N GLY A 90 -5.75 12.19 0.61
CA GLY A 90 -6.65 11.11 0.23
C GLY A 90 -6.48 10.68 -1.24
N PHE A 91 -6.36 11.63 -2.16
CA PHE A 91 -6.08 11.32 -3.58
C PHE A 91 -4.72 10.64 -3.76
N VAL A 92 -3.67 11.13 -3.09
CA VAL A 92 -2.34 10.50 -3.11
C VAL A 92 -2.40 9.08 -2.57
N LEU A 93 -3.08 8.87 -1.43
CA LEU A 93 -3.25 7.55 -0.84
C LEU A 93 -4.00 6.58 -1.77
N GLY A 94 -5.03 7.07 -2.47
CA GLY A 94 -5.77 6.29 -3.46
C GLY A 94 -4.91 5.89 -4.66
N ALA A 95 -4.12 6.82 -5.18
CA ALA A 95 -3.17 6.55 -6.26
C ALA A 95 -2.11 5.50 -5.84
N LEU A 96 -1.54 5.64 -4.64
CA LEU A 96 -0.56 4.69 -4.10
C LEU A 96 -1.17 3.30 -3.92
N GLY A 97 -2.41 3.20 -3.40
CA GLY A 97 -3.12 1.93 -3.26
C GLY A 97 -3.40 1.27 -4.61
N ALA A 98 -3.78 2.06 -5.63
CA ALA A 98 -3.97 1.56 -6.99
C ALA A 98 -2.65 1.03 -7.58
N VAL A 99 -1.54 1.76 -7.43
CA VAL A 99 -0.22 1.32 -7.88
C VAL A 99 0.20 0.04 -7.16
N ALA A 100 0.00 -0.04 -5.84
CA ALA A 100 0.30 -1.25 -5.06
C ALA A 100 -0.51 -2.48 -5.53
N ALA A 101 -1.75 -2.31 -5.99
CA ALA A 101 -2.51 -3.42 -6.59
C ALA A 101 -2.02 -3.78 -8.01
N LEU A 102 -1.51 -2.81 -8.77
CA LEU A 102 -1.04 -2.99 -10.14
C LEU A 102 0.38 -3.55 -10.22
N VAL A 103 1.25 -3.28 -9.25
CA VAL A 103 2.65 -3.75 -9.23
C VAL A 103 2.74 -5.28 -9.34
N PRO A 104 2.04 -6.08 -8.51
CA PRO A 104 2.14 -7.52 -8.57
C PRO A 104 1.37 -8.15 -9.75
N THR A 105 0.53 -7.38 -10.47
CA THR A 105 -0.31 -7.89 -11.56
C THR A 105 0.21 -7.50 -12.93
N TYR A 106 0.32 -6.21 -13.22
CA TYR A 106 0.61 -5.67 -14.56
C TYR A 106 1.98 -4.99 -14.67
N LEU A 107 2.44 -4.25 -13.66
CA LEU A 107 3.65 -3.42 -13.78
C LEU A 107 4.93 -4.25 -13.76
N ILE A 108 5.10 -5.10 -12.76
CA ILE A 108 6.27 -5.97 -12.63
C ILE A 108 5.84 -7.42 -12.74
N GLY A 109 4.72 -7.76 -12.10
CA GLY A 109 4.17 -9.10 -12.03
C GLY A 109 4.91 -10.01 -11.05
N VAL A 110 4.45 -11.25 -10.98
CA VAL A 110 5.04 -12.33 -10.19
C VAL A 110 5.48 -13.46 -11.11
N CYS A 111 6.02 -14.54 -10.54
CA CYS A 111 6.45 -15.71 -11.31
C CYS A 111 5.36 -16.26 -12.23
N ALA A 112 5.74 -16.64 -13.45
CA ALA A 112 4.82 -17.14 -14.47
C ALA A 112 4.22 -18.51 -14.11
N ASN A 113 4.92 -19.31 -13.28
CA ASN A 113 4.46 -20.63 -12.88
C ASN A 113 3.29 -20.52 -11.87
N PRO A 114 2.11 -21.08 -12.20
CA PRO A 114 0.91 -20.98 -11.36
C PRO A 114 1.04 -21.68 -10.01
N MET A 115 1.96 -22.64 -9.87
CA MET A 115 2.16 -23.41 -8.62
C MET A 115 3.13 -22.74 -7.63
N HIS A 116 3.75 -21.62 -8.01
CA HIS A 116 4.65 -20.91 -7.09
C HIS A 116 3.90 -20.14 -5.99
N PRO A 117 4.40 -20.18 -4.74
CA PRO A 117 3.79 -19.49 -3.60
C PRO A 117 3.53 -18.00 -3.86
N CYS A 118 4.44 -17.31 -4.57
CA CYS A 118 4.28 -15.88 -4.91
C CYS A 118 2.99 -15.60 -5.69
N ARG A 119 2.54 -16.54 -6.55
CA ARG A 119 1.32 -16.36 -7.34
C ARG A 119 0.07 -16.72 -6.57
N ILE A 120 0.16 -17.76 -5.72
CA ILE A 120 -1.00 -18.28 -4.97
C ILE A 120 -1.30 -17.42 -3.74
N THR A 121 -0.27 -16.89 -3.07
CA THR A 121 -0.41 -16.21 -1.78
C THR A 121 -0.01 -14.74 -1.83
N THR A 122 1.21 -14.41 -2.27
CA THR A 122 1.74 -13.03 -2.22
C THR A 122 0.96 -12.09 -3.14
N GLN A 123 0.68 -12.52 -4.38
CA GLN A 123 -0.03 -11.69 -5.35
C GLN A 123 -1.45 -11.30 -4.88
N PRO A 124 -2.34 -12.23 -4.50
CA PRO A 124 -3.68 -11.86 -4.05
C PRO A 124 -3.66 -11.06 -2.74
N ALA A 125 -2.71 -11.33 -1.84
CA ALA A 125 -2.56 -10.56 -0.61
C ALA A 125 -2.21 -9.09 -0.90
N LEU A 126 -1.25 -8.82 -1.78
CA LEU A 126 -0.86 -7.45 -2.15
C LEU A 126 -1.97 -6.72 -2.90
N VAL A 127 -2.66 -7.39 -3.83
CA VAL A 127 -3.83 -6.83 -4.52
C VAL A 127 -4.92 -6.45 -3.53
N LEU A 128 -5.22 -7.32 -2.56
CA LEU A 128 -6.21 -7.05 -1.53
C LEU A 128 -5.82 -5.83 -0.68
N LEU A 129 -4.56 -5.73 -0.25
CA LEU A 129 -4.04 -4.60 0.52
C LEU A 129 -4.10 -3.29 -0.27
N GLY A 130 -3.75 -3.33 -1.56
CA GLY A 130 -3.87 -2.18 -2.46
C GLY A 130 -5.32 -1.70 -2.60
N VAL A 131 -6.26 -2.64 -2.82
CA VAL A 131 -7.69 -2.33 -2.89
C VAL A 131 -8.22 -1.76 -1.58
N LEU A 132 -7.84 -2.34 -0.43
CA LEU A 132 -8.21 -1.80 0.88
C LEU A 132 -7.69 -0.37 1.06
N THR A 133 -6.45 -0.08 0.64
CA THR A 133 -5.88 1.27 0.69
C THR A 133 -6.70 2.25 -0.16
N VAL A 134 -7.16 1.86 -1.35
CA VAL A 134 -8.06 2.67 -2.19
C VAL A 134 -9.39 2.94 -1.49
N ILE A 135 -9.99 1.92 -0.88
CA ILE A 135 -11.27 2.09 -0.14
C ILE A 135 -11.09 3.09 1.01
N PHE A 136 -10.03 2.96 1.81
CA PHE A 136 -9.73 3.92 2.88
C PHE A 136 -9.48 5.33 2.36
N ALA A 137 -8.82 5.48 1.21
CA ALA A 137 -8.63 6.76 0.54
C ALA A 137 -9.97 7.42 0.16
N ILE A 138 -10.89 6.64 -0.40
CA ILE A 138 -12.24 7.13 -0.76
C ILE A 138 -12.98 7.60 0.50
N ILE A 139 -12.92 6.83 1.60
CA ILE A 139 -13.53 7.20 2.88
C ILE A 139 -12.89 8.49 3.41
N ALA A 140 -11.57 8.65 3.32
CA ALA A 140 -10.87 9.86 3.76
C ALA A 140 -11.32 11.10 2.96
N ILE A 141 -11.47 10.97 1.65
CA ILE A 141 -11.95 12.06 0.78
C ILE A 141 -13.43 12.38 1.10
N ALA A 142 -14.27 11.37 1.24
CA ALA A 142 -15.69 11.56 1.54
C ALA A 142 -15.91 12.27 2.88
N THR A 143 -15.18 11.85 3.92
CA THR A 143 -15.24 12.48 5.25
C THR A 143 -14.68 13.91 5.26
N ALA A 144 -13.67 14.20 4.43
CA ALA A 144 -13.15 15.56 4.28
C ALA A 144 -14.16 16.48 3.58
N ARG A 145 -14.87 16.00 2.56
CA ARG A 145 -15.92 16.78 1.84
C ARG A 145 -17.14 17.08 2.71
N GLY A 146 -17.49 16.20 3.62
CA GLY A 146 -18.63 16.38 4.55
C GLY A 146 -18.32 17.33 5.72
N ALA A 147 -17.09 17.82 5.85
CA ALA A 147 -16.74 18.78 6.89
C ALA A 147 -17.19 20.20 6.49
N PRO A 148 -17.76 20.99 7.44
CA PRO A 148 -18.11 22.38 7.17
C PRO A 148 -16.85 23.17 6.74
N ARG A 149 -16.97 23.91 5.65
CA ARG A 149 -15.91 24.84 5.23
C ARG A 149 -15.98 26.06 6.16
N GLU A 150 -14.89 26.33 6.89
CA GLU A 150 -14.69 27.59 7.61
C GLU A 150 -14.15 28.66 6.66
#